data_fad3d707c67ad3b1a1fc02393c27237d
#
_entry.id   fad3d707c67ad3b1a1fc02393c27237d
#
_cell.length_a   1.000
_cell.length_b   1.000
_cell.length_c   1.000
_cell.angle_alpha   90.00
_cell.angle_beta   90.00
_cell.angle_gamma   90.00
#
_symmetry.space_group_name_H-M   'P 1'
#
loop_
_entity.id
_entity.type
_entity.pdbx_description
1 polymer ?
#
loop_
_entity_poly.entity_id
_entity_poly.type
_entity_poly.pdbx_seq_one_letter_code
_entity_poly.pdbx_strand_id
1 'polypeptide(L)'
;KPVLVNLWATWCAPCLKELPTLDRLAADTRGKLVVVPISQDMEGWRKVSESFTPAKYPNLQTRVESQMQFGFQLGARGLPLTILYDAQGKEVWRYAGDRDWSSVESRAKLGI
;
A
#
# COMPACT_ATOMS: atom_id res chain seq x y z
N LYS A 1 -13.96 -6.98 6.51
CA LYS A 1 -13.47 -5.62 6.24
C LYS A 1 -12.85 -5.52 4.86
N PRO A 2 -12.99 -4.42 4.16
CA PRO A 2 -12.27 -4.22 2.91
C PRO A 2 -10.77 -4.09 3.18
N VAL A 3 -9.97 -4.43 2.17
CA VAL A 3 -8.51 -4.41 2.25
C VAL A 3 -7.96 -3.55 1.12
N LEU A 4 -7.10 -2.60 1.46
CA LEU A 4 -6.40 -1.77 0.51
C LEU A 4 -4.96 -2.25 0.42
N VAL A 5 -4.59 -2.84 -0.70
CA VAL A 5 -3.23 -3.34 -0.95
C VAL A 5 -2.46 -2.28 -1.71
N ASN A 6 -1.25 -2.00 -1.27
CA ASN A 6 -0.36 -1.03 -1.93
C ASN A 6 0.97 -1.70 -2.25
N LEU A 7 1.28 -1.83 -3.53
CA LEU A 7 2.57 -2.36 -3.99
C LEU A 7 3.55 -1.21 -4.10
N TRP A 8 4.70 -1.33 -3.41
CA TRP A 8 5.70 -0.29 -3.33
C TRP A 8 7.11 -0.88 -3.32
N ALA A 9 8.13 -0.04 -3.38
CA ALA A 9 9.51 -0.47 -3.23
C ALA A 9 10.36 0.68 -2.69
N THR A 10 11.47 0.35 -2.04
CA THR A 10 12.36 1.38 -1.46
C THR A 10 13.01 2.26 -2.51
N TRP A 11 13.18 1.74 -3.73
CA TRP A 11 13.79 2.47 -4.85
C TRP A 11 12.77 3.31 -5.64
N CYS A 12 11.52 3.28 -5.24
CA CYS A 12 10.43 3.96 -5.95
C CYS A 12 10.08 5.27 -5.24
N ALA A 13 10.57 6.40 -5.77
CA ALA A 13 10.34 7.71 -5.15
C ALA A 13 8.86 8.06 -4.99
N PRO A 14 7.98 7.86 -6.00
CA PRO A 14 6.55 8.12 -5.82
C PRO A 14 5.92 7.25 -4.74
N CYS A 15 6.39 6.01 -4.57
CA CYS A 15 5.92 5.14 -3.50
C CYS A 15 6.24 5.73 -2.12
N LEU A 16 7.48 6.19 -1.94
CA LEU A 16 7.92 6.77 -0.67
C LEU A 16 7.15 8.04 -0.34
N LYS A 17 6.81 8.82 -1.36
CA LYS A 17 6.03 10.04 -1.18
C LYS A 17 4.61 9.71 -0.69
N GLU A 18 4.07 8.59 -1.11
CA GLU A 18 2.70 8.18 -0.81
C GLU A 18 2.54 7.52 0.56
N LEU A 19 3.58 6.83 1.05
CA LEU A 19 3.49 6.05 2.28
C LEU A 19 3.00 6.84 3.49
N PRO A 20 3.43 8.09 3.73
CA PRO A 20 2.89 8.86 4.85
C PRO A 20 1.38 9.06 4.78
N THR A 21 0.83 9.20 3.57
CA THR A 21 -0.62 9.38 3.39
C THR A 21 -1.37 8.08 3.70
N LEU A 22 -0.76 6.93 3.37
CA LEU A 22 -1.33 5.62 3.70
C LEU A 22 -1.28 5.38 5.21
N ASP A 23 -0.21 5.80 5.87
CA ASP A 23 -0.10 5.68 7.32
C ASP A 23 -1.21 6.49 8.00
N ARG A 24 -1.46 7.71 7.53
CA ARG A 24 -2.53 8.55 8.06
C ARG A 24 -3.90 7.92 7.81
N LEU A 25 -4.12 7.42 6.61
CA LEU A 25 -5.37 6.71 6.29
C LEU A 25 -5.58 5.52 7.22
N ALA A 26 -4.54 4.73 7.45
CA ALA A 26 -4.61 3.57 8.32
C ALA A 26 -4.98 3.97 9.75
N ALA A 27 -4.40 5.07 10.25
CA ALA A 27 -4.72 5.59 11.58
C ALA A 27 -6.19 5.97 11.69
N ASP A 28 -6.71 6.63 10.66
CA ASP A 28 -8.06 7.19 10.68
C ASP A 28 -9.15 6.17 10.40
N THR A 29 -8.79 4.99 9.86
CA THR A 29 -9.77 3.99 9.43
C THR A 29 -9.67 2.69 10.22
N ARG A 30 -9.07 2.72 11.40
CA ARG A 30 -8.94 1.54 12.26
C ARG A 30 -10.30 0.91 12.50
N GLY A 31 -10.37 -0.41 12.31
CA GLY A 31 -11.60 -1.16 12.47
C GLY A 31 -12.54 -1.13 11.26
N LYS A 32 -12.25 -0.30 10.25
CA LYS A 32 -13.10 -0.15 9.06
C LYS A 32 -12.42 -0.62 7.79
N LEU A 33 -11.11 -0.42 7.68
CA LEU A 33 -10.32 -0.74 6.48
C LEU A 33 -8.99 -1.32 6.94
N VAL A 34 -8.52 -2.34 6.25
CA VAL A 34 -7.19 -2.89 6.49
C VAL A 34 -6.27 -2.39 5.37
N VAL A 35 -5.20 -1.68 5.72
CA VAL A 35 -4.23 -1.16 4.76
C VAL A 35 -3.00 -2.05 4.78
N VAL A 36 -2.66 -2.66 3.64
CA VAL A 36 -1.59 -3.65 3.55
C VAL A 36 -0.58 -3.21 2.48
N PRO A 37 0.51 -2.54 2.87
CA PRO A 37 1.61 -2.33 1.92
C PRO A 37 2.39 -3.61 1.72
N ILE A 38 2.82 -3.86 0.48
CA ILE A 38 3.62 -5.03 0.11
C ILE A 38 4.81 -4.54 -0.69
N SER A 39 6.01 -4.65 -0.11
CA SER A 39 7.24 -4.26 -0.80
C SER A 39 7.59 -5.25 -1.90
N GLN A 40 7.99 -4.72 -3.04
CA GLN A 40 8.48 -5.48 -4.18
C GLN A 40 10.01 -5.48 -4.25
N ASP A 41 10.68 -5.19 -3.14
CA ASP A 41 12.14 -5.15 -3.09
C ASP A 41 12.72 -6.54 -3.21
N MET A 42 13.54 -6.78 -4.22
CA MET A 42 14.17 -8.08 -4.45
C MET A 42 15.19 -8.42 -3.38
N GLU A 43 15.72 -7.41 -2.69
CA GLU A 43 16.65 -7.62 -1.58
C GLU A 43 15.95 -7.97 -0.26
N GLY A 44 14.62 -7.96 -0.26
CA GLY A 44 13.82 -8.41 0.86
C GLY A 44 13.92 -7.51 2.08
N TRP A 45 13.72 -8.10 3.24
CA TRP A 45 13.67 -7.37 4.52
C TRP A 45 14.95 -6.60 4.82
N ARG A 46 16.09 -7.08 4.36
CA ARG A 46 17.34 -6.38 4.58
C ARG A 46 17.29 -4.95 4.07
N LYS A 47 16.72 -4.75 2.90
CA LYS A 47 16.59 -3.42 2.32
C LYS A 47 15.42 -2.65 2.90
N VAL A 48 14.28 -3.31 3.08
CA VAL A 48 13.05 -2.69 3.53
C VAL A 48 13.20 -2.15 4.94
N SER A 49 13.84 -2.91 5.84
CA SER A 49 14.00 -2.51 7.23
C SER A 49 14.84 -1.25 7.42
N GLU A 50 15.62 -0.85 6.42
CA GLU A 50 16.41 0.37 6.49
C GLU A 50 15.54 1.62 6.38
N SER A 51 14.41 1.56 5.69
CA SER A 51 13.59 2.73 5.45
C SER A 51 12.16 2.61 5.99
N PHE A 52 11.65 1.41 6.19
CA PHE A 52 10.30 1.20 6.70
C PHE A 52 10.38 0.73 8.15
N THR A 53 10.17 1.66 9.09
CA THR A 53 10.29 1.37 10.51
C THR A 53 8.98 1.71 11.24
N PRO A 54 8.73 1.11 12.41
CA PRO A 54 7.56 1.47 13.22
C PRO A 54 7.55 2.94 13.65
N ALA A 55 8.73 3.54 13.83
CA ALA A 55 8.82 4.94 14.20
C ALA A 55 8.36 5.85 13.05
N LYS A 56 8.67 5.46 11.81
CA LYS A 56 8.35 6.26 10.63
C LYS A 56 6.91 6.06 10.19
N TYR A 57 6.41 4.83 10.27
CA TYR A 57 5.05 4.48 9.85
C TYR A 57 4.37 3.66 10.95
N PRO A 58 3.95 4.32 12.05
CA PRO A 58 3.44 3.60 13.24
C PRO A 58 2.12 2.87 13.01
N ASN A 59 1.39 3.21 11.96
CA ASN A 59 0.08 2.62 11.70
C ASN A 59 0.09 1.62 10.55
N LEU A 60 1.28 1.33 9.98
CA LEU A 60 1.42 0.40 8.88
C LEU A 60 2.36 -0.73 9.25
N GLN A 61 2.06 -1.91 8.74
CA GLN A 61 2.96 -3.05 8.77
C GLN A 61 3.11 -3.50 7.32
N THR A 62 4.33 -3.41 6.79
CA THR A 62 4.56 -3.84 5.42
C THR A 62 4.86 -5.33 5.36
N ARG A 63 4.39 -5.96 4.30
CA ARG A 63 4.85 -7.27 3.89
C ARG A 63 5.92 -7.10 2.82
N VAL A 64 6.70 -8.14 2.57
CA VAL A 64 7.76 -8.09 1.57
C VAL A 64 7.61 -9.29 0.66
N GLU A 65 7.60 -9.03 -0.63
CA GLU A 65 7.53 -10.05 -1.67
C GLU A 65 8.75 -9.90 -2.57
N SER A 66 9.82 -10.61 -2.25
CA SER A 66 11.10 -10.42 -2.93
C SER A 66 11.13 -10.96 -4.37
N GLN A 67 10.15 -11.77 -4.75
CA GLN A 67 10.09 -12.34 -6.10
C GLN A 67 9.08 -11.64 -7.00
N MET A 68 8.42 -10.60 -6.49
CA MET A 68 7.45 -9.79 -7.25
C MET A 68 6.31 -10.61 -7.85
N GLN A 69 6.00 -11.77 -7.29
CA GLN A 69 4.99 -12.68 -7.85
C GLN A 69 3.59 -12.07 -7.84
N PHE A 70 3.23 -11.44 -6.74
CA PHE A 70 1.91 -10.84 -6.60
C PHE A 70 1.72 -9.70 -7.60
N GLY A 71 2.72 -8.84 -7.72
CA GLY A 71 2.69 -7.77 -8.71
C GLY A 71 2.60 -8.31 -10.13
N PHE A 72 3.33 -9.37 -10.42
CA PHE A 72 3.29 -10.01 -11.72
C PHE A 72 1.91 -10.60 -12.02
N GLN A 73 1.32 -11.31 -11.05
CA GLN A 73 -0.01 -11.90 -11.21
C GLN A 73 -1.10 -10.85 -11.41
N LEU A 74 -0.93 -9.68 -10.80
CA LEU A 74 -1.87 -8.57 -10.95
C LEU A 74 -1.65 -7.78 -12.24
N GLY A 75 -0.60 -8.09 -13.00
CA GLY A 75 -0.27 -7.37 -14.21
C GLY A 75 0.27 -5.98 -13.95
N ALA A 76 0.92 -5.76 -12.81
CA ALA A 76 1.49 -4.47 -12.48
C ALA A 76 2.58 -4.09 -13.47
N ARG A 77 2.45 -2.90 -14.08
CA ARG A 77 3.43 -2.38 -15.04
C ARG A 77 4.40 -1.39 -14.42
N GLY A 78 4.14 -0.99 -13.19
CA GLY A 78 4.96 -0.05 -12.46
C GLY A 78 4.44 0.12 -11.05
N LEU A 79 5.16 0.92 -10.28
CA LEU A 79 4.82 1.17 -8.88
C LEU A 79 4.65 2.68 -8.68
N PRO A 80 3.84 3.11 -7.71
CA PRO A 80 2.99 2.27 -6.87
C PRO A 80 1.74 1.80 -7.60
N LEU A 81 1.19 0.68 -7.14
CA LEU A 81 -0.12 0.19 -7.58
C LEU A 81 -0.95 -0.07 -6.34
N THR A 82 -2.14 0.49 -6.29
CA THR A 82 -3.04 0.34 -5.14
C THR A 82 -4.33 -0.32 -5.58
N ILE A 83 -4.75 -1.34 -4.83
CA ILE A 83 -5.92 -2.14 -5.20
C ILE A 83 -6.82 -2.26 -3.99
N LEU A 84 -8.10 -1.95 -4.18
CA LEU A 84 -9.11 -2.14 -3.14
C LEU A 84 -9.82 -3.47 -3.36
N TYR A 85 -9.85 -4.28 -2.31
CA TYR A 85 -10.63 -5.52 -2.26
C TYR A 85 -11.77 -5.34 -1.28
N ASP A 86 -12.94 -5.90 -1.59
CA ASP A 86 -14.06 -5.88 -0.66
C ASP A 86 -13.87 -6.91 0.46
N ALA A 87 -14.82 -6.96 1.38
CA ALA A 87 -14.74 -7.87 2.52
C ALA A 87 -14.73 -9.34 2.13
N GLN A 88 -15.14 -9.67 0.92
CA GLN A 88 -15.11 -11.04 0.38
C GLN A 88 -13.85 -11.33 -0.43
N GLY A 89 -12.93 -10.38 -0.51
CA GLY A 89 -11.68 -10.55 -1.23
C GLY A 89 -11.76 -10.30 -2.72
N LYS A 90 -12.85 -9.68 -3.18
CA LYS A 90 -13.04 -9.39 -4.61
C LYS A 90 -12.48 -8.01 -4.93
N GLU A 91 -11.74 -7.90 -6.03
CA GLU A 91 -11.20 -6.61 -6.45
C GLU A 91 -12.33 -5.66 -6.83
N VAL A 92 -12.33 -4.46 -6.22
CA VAL A 92 -13.30 -3.41 -6.50
C VAL A 92 -12.76 -2.46 -7.57
N TRP A 93 -11.54 -1.96 -7.37
CA TRP A 93 -10.83 -1.12 -8.35
C TRP A 93 -9.34 -1.12 -8.04
N ARG A 94 -8.58 -0.61 -9.00
CA ARG A 94 -7.15 -0.38 -8.80
C ARG A 94 -6.78 1.00 -9.32
N TYR A 95 -5.70 1.54 -8.76
CA TYR A 95 -5.19 2.86 -9.11
C TYR A 95 -3.69 2.77 -9.33
N ALA A 96 -3.23 3.14 -10.53
CA ALA A 96 -1.82 3.15 -10.89
C ALA A 96 -1.24 4.54 -10.60
N GLY A 97 -0.08 4.59 -9.97
CA GLY A 97 0.59 5.83 -9.62
C GLY A 97 0.31 6.27 -8.19
N ASP A 98 1.00 7.33 -7.76
CA ASP A 98 0.86 7.85 -6.41
C ASP A 98 -0.33 8.80 -6.31
N ARG A 99 -0.85 8.92 -5.09
CA ARG A 99 -1.84 9.92 -4.74
C ARG A 99 -1.85 10.12 -3.23
N ASP A 100 -2.51 11.18 -2.79
CA ASP A 100 -2.72 11.42 -1.36
C ASP A 100 -3.91 10.58 -0.88
N TRP A 101 -3.64 9.45 -0.24
CA TRP A 101 -4.68 8.55 0.24
C TRP A 101 -5.42 9.09 1.45
N SER A 102 -4.90 10.15 2.09
CA SER A 102 -5.57 10.81 3.21
C SER A 102 -6.51 11.93 2.77
N SER A 103 -6.58 12.24 1.48
CA SER A 103 -7.42 13.32 0.96
C SER A 103 -8.91 12.97 1.03
N VAL A 104 -9.75 14.00 0.95
CA VAL A 104 -11.20 13.83 0.94
C VAL A 104 -11.62 12.99 -0.27
N GLU A 105 -11.03 13.26 -1.43
CA GLU A 105 -11.35 12.52 -2.67
C GLU A 105 -11.00 11.05 -2.53
N SER A 106 -9.85 10.74 -1.94
CA SER A 106 -9.44 9.36 -1.75
C SER A 106 -10.36 8.63 -0.78
N ARG A 107 -10.74 9.29 0.31
CA ARG A 107 -11.66 8.70 1.29
C ARG A 107 -13.03 8.43 0.67
N ALA A 108 -13.52 9.35 -0.14
CA ALA A 108 -14.79 9.16 -0.85
C ALA A 108 -14.71 7.94 -1.78
N LYS A 109 -13.57 7.78 -2.47
CA LYS A 109 -13.33 6.62 -3.35
C LYS A 109 -13.33 5.31 -2.58
N LEU A 110 -12.93 5.35 -1.31
CA LEU A 110 -12.92 4.18 -0.44
C LEU A 110 -14.27 3.94 0.27
N GLY A 111 -15.20 4.88 0.17
CA GLY A 111 -16.49 4.76 0.81
C GLY A 111 -16.47 5.07 2.30
N ILE A 112 -15.53 5.87 2.73
CA ILE A 112 -15.38 6.21 4.14
C ILE A 112 -15.29 7.71 4.37
#